data_ac54a87fe9cf380a495a3c2ad9661e1c
#
_entry.id   ac54a87fe9cf380a495a3c2ad9661e1c
#
_cell.length_a   1.000
_cell.length_b   1.000
_cell.length_c   1.000
_cell.angle_alpha   90.00
_cell.angle_beta   90.00
_cell.angle_gamma   90.00
#
_symmetry.space_group_name_H-M   'P 1'
#
loop_
_entity.id
_entity.type
_entity.pdbx_description
1 polymer ?
#
loop_
_entity_poly.entity_id
_entity_poly.type
_entity_poly.pdbx_seq_one_letter_code
_entity_poly.pdbx_strand_id
1 'polypeptide(L)'
;MYDYAVIHEIVPPDKRDIVKYVDISKPGNPNSFDRKPFSKKEIKTLWDAHESNQYLSVVLMLIYTGVRIGELLDLEKKDIHLDERWFYVKESKTDAGIREVPIAEKIVPFFEYWMQKECDHLICTPDEEPFLYRNYYDSYWTPLMQQMNMKHRPHDTRHTCVSLLTEAKVDERIIKKIVGHKGQGVTQIVYTHVDLPYKLEAINLI
;
A
#
# COMPACT_ATOMS: atom_id res chain seq x y z
N MET A 1 17.33 -11.61 20.74
CA MET A 1 18.49 -11.50 19.80
C MET A 1 19.81 -11.39 20.55
N TYR A 2 19.96 -10.50 21.55
CA TYR A 2 21.21 -10.32 22.30
C TYR A 2 21.58 -11.54 23.16
N ASP A 3 20.62 -12.12 23.86
CA ASP A 3 20.83 -13.36 24.66
C ASP A 3 21.30 -14.54 23.78
N TYR A 4 20.74 -14.65 22.56
CA TYR A 4 21.19 -15.62 21.58
C TYR A 4 22.67 -15.42 21.21
N ALA A 5 23.08 -14.18 20.95
CA ALA A 5 24.46 -13.86 20.60
C ALA A 5 25.46 -14.16 21.76
N VAL A 6 25.05 -14.00 23.01
CA VAL A 6 25.85 -14.37 24.19
C VAL A 6 25.93 -15.90 24.34
N ILE A 7 24.81 -16.62 24.18
CA ILE A 7 24.76 -18.08 24.31
C ILE A 7 25.63 -18.76 23.23
N HIS A 8 25.68 -18.17 22.02
CA HIS A 8 26.49 -18.69 20.91
C HIS A 8 27.89 -18.05 20.81
N GLU A 9 28.36 -17.43 21.88
CA GLU A 9 29.72 -16.84 22.01
C GLU A 9 30.07 -15.80 20.94
N ILE A 10 29.06 -15.23 20.26
CA ILE A 10 29.22 -14.15 19.27
C ILE A 10 29.54 -12.83 19.95
N VAL A 11 29.03 -12.64 21.15
CA VAL A 11 29.23 -11.44 21.98
C VAL A 11 29.65 -11.88 23.38
N PRO A 12 30.70 -11.28 23.97
CA PRO A 12 31.15 -11.61 25.32
C PRO A 12 30.04 -11.36 26.36
N PRO A 13 29.96 -12.20 27.44
CA PRO A 13 28.94 -12.09 28.47
C PRO A 13 28.88 -10.72 29.19
N ASP A 14 30.02 -10.05 29.34
CA ASP A 14 30.14 -8.72 29.94
C ASP A 14 29.43 -7.63 29.08
N LYS A 15 29.22 -7.90 27.83
CA LYS A 15 28.48 -7.00 26.91
C LYS A 15 26.96 -7.18 26.95
N ARG A 16 26.46 -8.21 27.67
CA ARG A 16 25.02 -8.52 27.75
C ARG A 16 24.18 -7.34 28.23
N ASP A 17 24.70 -6.58 29.17
CA ASP A 17 23.97 -5.49 29.81
C ASP A 17 24.06 -4.14 29.08
N ILE A 18 24.83 -4.04 28.00
CA ILE A 18 24.94 -2.80 27.21
C ILE A 18 23.58 -2.33 26.73
N VAL A 19 22.66 -3.25 26.39
CA VAL A 19 21.31 -2.90 25.93
C VAL A 19 20.51 -2.16 27.00
N LYS A 20 20.81 -2.36 28.31
CA LYS A 20 20.14 -1.67 29.44
C LYS A 20 20.52 -0.18 29.49
N TYR A 21 21.65 0.20 28.93
CA TYR A 21 22.14 1.58 28.90
C TYR A 21 21.74 2.37 27.66
N VAL A 22 21.06 1.72 26.71
CA VAL A 22 20.51 2.42 25.54
C VAL A 22 19.23 3.13 25.99
N ASP A 23 19.30 4.45 26.08
CA ASP A 23 18.11 5.27 26.36
C ASP A 23 17.18 5.25 25.16
N ILE A 24 16.11 4.46 25.25
CA ILE A 24 15.04 4.38 24.25
C ILE A 24 13.84 5.27 24.62
N SER A 25 13.95 6.09 25.67
CA SER A 25 12.86 6.98 26.11
C SER A 25 12.53 8.07 25.10
N LYS A 26 13.46 8.37 24.21
CA LYS A 26 13.25 9.26 23.06
C LYS A 26 13.56 8.52 21.76
N PRO A 27 12.72 7.58 21.32
CA PRO A 27 12.89 6.92 20.04
C PRO A 27 12.54 7.91 18.91
N GLY A 28 13.29 8.98 18.79
CA GLY A 28 13.26 9.84 17.64
C GLY A 28 14.10 9.15 16.54
N ASN A 29 13.45 8.66 15.50
CA ASN A 29 14.17 8.35 14.27
C ASN A 29 14.47 9.70 13.58
N PRO A 30 15.73 10.20 13.60
CA PRO A 30 16.08 11.46 12.92
C PRO A 30 15.84 11.39 11.41
N ASN A 31 15.64 10.17 10.88
CA ASN A 31 15.24 9.92 9.50
C ASN A 31 13.72 9.63 9.37
N SER A 32 12.91 9.96 10.37
CA SER A 32 11.46 9.89 10.23
C SER A 32 11.03 10.88 9.16
N PHE A 33 10.67 10.35 8.01
CA PHE A 33 10.10 11.16 6.92
C PHE A 33 8.72 11.63 7.36
N ASP A 34 8.48 12.94 7.30
CA ASP A 34 7.15 13.53 7.53
C ASP A 34 6.24 13.04 6.40
N ARG A 35 5.40 12.05 6.71
CA ARG A 35 4.51 11.39 5.73
C ARG A 35 3.29 12.27 5.52
N LYS A 36 3.17 12.81 4.32
CA LYS A 36 2.04 13.64 3.92
C LYS A 36 1.23 12.92 2.85
N PRO A 37 -0.10 12.87 2.99
CA PRO A 37 -0.94 12.40 1.89
C PRO A 37 -0.79 13.32 0.68
N PHE A 38 -1.05 12.78 -0.51
CA PHE A 38 -1.17 13.59 -1.72
C PHE A 38 -2.28 14.62 -1.53
N SER A 39 -2.01 15.86 -1.85
CA SER A 39 -3.01 16.91 -1.86
C SER A 39 -4.00 16.74 -3.03
N LYS A 40 -5.19 17.34 -2.92
CA LYS A 40 -6.19 17.31 -4.00
C LYS A 40 -5.64 17.90 -5.32
N LYS A 41 -4.74 18.89 -5.23
CA LYS A 41 -4.08 19.47 -6.39
C LYS A 41 -3.13 18.46 -7.05
N GLU A 42 -2.33 17.73 -6.26
CA GLU A 42 -1.43 16.71 -6.77
C GLU A 42 -2.20 15.54 -7.40
N ILE A 43 -3.27 15.08 -6.74
CA ILE A 43 -4.15 14.04 -7.30
C ILE A 43 -4.73 14.51 -8.65
N LYS A 44 -5.22 15.76 -8.73
CA LYS A 44 -5.70 16.32 -10.00
C LYS A 44 -4.60 16.33 -11.06
N THR A 45 -3.39 16.74 -10.71
CA THR A 45 -2.25 16.75 -11.63
C THR A 45 -1.92 15.33 -12.13
N LEU A 46 -2.01 14.29 -11.28
CA LEU A 46 -1.84 12.90 -11.68
C LEU A 46 -2.93 12.47 -12.68
N TRP A 47 -4.19 12.85 -12.44
CA TRP A 47 -5.30 12.60 -13.38
C TRP A 47 -5.12 13.30 -14.71
N ASP A 48 -4.69 14.57 -14.70
CA ASP A 48 -4.48 15.36 -15.93
C ASP A 48 -3.31 14.79 -16.79
N ALA A 49 -2.36 14.09 -16.15
CA ALA A 49 -1.14 13.59 -16.82
C ALA A 49 -1.12 12.07 -17.11
N HIS A 50 -2.08 11.28 -16.60
CA HIS A 50 -1.99 9.81 -16.61
C HIS A 50 -1.91 9.19 -18.02
N GLU A 51 -2.49 9.84 -19.01
CA GLU A 51 -2.43 9.38 -20.41
C GLU A 51 -1.02 9.52 -21.01
N SER A 52 -0.20 10.44 -20.48
CA SER A 52 1.16 10.67 -20.98
C SER A 52 2.16 9.59 -20.54
N ASN A 53 1.86 8.87 -19.47
CA ASN A 53 2.70 7.79 -18.94
C ASN A 53 1.85 6.78 -18.18
N GLN A 54 1.81 5.55 -18.71
CA GLN A 54 1.01 4.45 -18.14
C GLN A 54 1.31 4.17 -16.65
N TYR A 55 2.53 4.44 -16.17
CA TYR A 55 2.89 4.21 -14.77
C TYR A 55 2.31 5.26 -13.81
N LEU A 56 1.79 6.40 -14.31
CA LEU A 56 0.99 7.32 -13.49
C LEU A 56 -0.35 6.70 -13.09
N SER A 57 -0.93 5.82 -13.93
CA SER A 57 -2.11 5.06 -13.56
C SER A 57 -1.87 4.17 -12.35
N VAL A 58 -0.65 3.60 -12.21
CA VAL A 58 -0.28 2.78 -11.04
C VAL A 58 -0.30 3.60 -9.75
N VAL A 59 0.13 4.87 -9.79
CA VAL A 59 0.05 5.78 -8.63
C VAL A 59 -1.41 6.02 -8.24
N LEU A 60 -2.29 6.26 -9.23
CA LEU A 60 -3.73 6.42 -9.00
C LEU A 60 -4.37 5.13 -8.48
N MET A 61 -4.02 3.97 -9.04
CA MET A 61 -4.49 2.67 -8.53
C MET A 61 -4.11 2.48 -7.06
N LEU A 62 -2.89 2.82 -6.65
CA LEU A 62 -2.45 2.77 -5.26
C LEU A 62 -3.24 3.72 -4.36
N ILE A 63 -3.55 4.93 -4.84
CA ILE A 63 -4.36 5.91 -4.09
C ILE A 63 -5.78 5.39 -3.88
N TYR A 64 -6.43 4.86 -4.91
CA TYR A 64 -7.85 4.49 -4.89
C TYR A 64 -8.12 3.03 -4.48
N THR A 65 -7.09 2.25 -4.17
CA THR A 65 -7.23 0.92 -3.54
C THR A 65 -6.69 0.89 -2.12
N GLY A 66 -5.75 1.79 -1.80
CA GLY A 66 -5.08 1.84 -0.51
C GLY A 66 -4.19 0.64 -0.21
N VAL A 67 -3.84 -0.19 -1.19
CA VAL A 67 -2.92 -1.31 -1.01
C VAL A 67 -1.47 -0.85 -0.85
N ARG A 68 -0.61 -1.72 -0.33
CA ARG A 68 0.83 -1.49 -0.35
C ARG A 68 1.35 -1.70 -1.76
N ILE A 69 2.40 -0.98 -2.13
CA ILE A 69 3.01 -1.13 -3.45
C ILE A 69 3.42 -2.58 -3.75
N GLY A 70 4.01 -3.29 -2.77
CA GLY A 70 4.34 -4.71 -2.96
C GLY A 70 3.09 -5.56 -3.23
N GLU A 71 1.99 -5.32 -2.51
CA GLU A 71 0.71 -6.02 -2.73
C GLU A 71 0.17 -5.81 -4.17
N LEU A 72 0.40 -4.62 -4.77
CA LEU A 72 -0.03 -4.33 -6.14
C LEU A 72 0.94 -4.92 -7.19
N LEU A 73 2.25 -4.87 -6.94
CA LEU A 73 3.24 -5.44 -7.86
C LEU A 73 3.20 -6.98 -7.89
N ASP A 74 2.88 -7.59 -6.74
CA ASP A 74 2.76 -9.05 -6.59
C ASP A 74 1.36 -9.57 -6.97
N LEU A 75 0.44 -8.68 -7.37
CA LEU A 75 -0.94 -9.05 -7.73
C LEU A 75 -0.98 -9.79 -9.06
N GLU A 76 -1.39 -11.06 -9.02
CA GLU A 76 -1.59 -11.87 -10.21
C GLU A 76 -2.98 -11.64 -10.83
N LYS A 77 -3.07 -11.65 -12.14
CA LYS A 77 -4.32 -11.42 -12.89
C LYS A 77 -5.44 -12.40 -12.53
N LYS A 78 -5.08 -13.65 -12.21
CA LYS A 78 -6.04 -14.68 -11.78
C LYS A 78 -6.79 -14.37 -10.48
N ASP A 79 -6.28 -13.42 -9.69
CA ASP A 79 -6.86 -13.00 -8.42
C ASP A 79 -7.72 -11.75 -8.54
N ILE A 80 -7.97 -11.29 -9.77
CA ILE A 80 -8.74 -10.10 -10.06
C ILE A 80 -10.09 -10.50 -10.62
N HIS A 81 -11.15 -10.05 -9.96
CA HIS A 81 -12.55 -10.23 -10.35
C HIS A 81 -13.10 -8.88 -10.84
N LEU A 82 -12.69 -8.51 -12.06
CA LEU A 82 -12.93 -7.17 -12.57
C LEU A 82 -14.42 -6.87 -12.79
N ASP A 83 -15.21 -7.86 -13.23
CA ASP A 83 -16.67 -7.75 -13.38
C ASP A 83 -17.39 -7.42 -12.08
N GLU A 84 -16.86 -7.94 -10.96
CA GLU A 84 -17.35 -7.70 -9.60
C GLU A 84 -16.61 -6.53 -8.91
N ARG A 85 -15.59 -5.96 -9.56
CA ARG A 85 -14.78 -4.84 -9.12
C ARG A 85 -14.06 -5.08 -7.78
N TRP A 86 -13.36 -6.20 -7.67
CA TRP A 86 -12.49 -6.48 -6.53
C TRP A 86 -11.32 -7.40 -6.93
N PHE A 87 -10.32 -7.47 -6.05
CA PHE A 87 -9.22 -8.42 -6.16
C PHE A 87 -8.81 -8.94 -4.79
N TYR A 88 -8.11 -10.07 -4.78
CA TYR A 88 -7.70 -10.74 -3.57
C TYR A 88 -6.20 -10.54 -3.30
N VAL A 89 -5.88 -10.02 -2.12
CA VAL A 89 -4.49 -9.96 -1.61
C VAL A 89 -4.22 -11.23 -0.80
N LYS A 90 -3.47 -12.16 -1.38
CA LYS A 90 -3.18 -13.48 -0.80
C LYS A 90 -2.09 -13.46 0.26
N GLU A 91 -1.06 -12.64 0.04
CA GLU A 91 0.11 -12.57 0.89
C GLU A 91 0.28 -11.17 1.44
N SER A 92 0.50 -11.09 2.73
CA SER A 92 0.79 -9.83 3.39
C SER A 92 1.65 -10.08 4.63
N LYS A 93 2.42 -9.07 5.01
CA LYS A 93 3.26 -9.11 6.23
C LYS A 93 2.46 -9.45 7.51
N THR A 94 1.13 -9.36 7.46
CA THR A 94 0.24 -9.63 8.60
C THR A 94 -1.06 -10.26 8.10
N ASP A 95 -1.69 -11.13 8.91
CA ASP A 95 -2.96 -11.78 8.58
C ASP A 95 -4.07 -10.79 8.20
N ALA A 96 -4.12 -9.62 8.83
CA ALA A 96 -5.07 -8.56 8.48
C ALA A 96 -4.84 -7.96 7.07
N GLY A 97 -3.70 -8.25 6.45
CA GLY A 97 -3.39 -7.84 5.08
C GLY A 97 -4.00 -8.75 4.04
N ILE A 98 -4.34 -10.00 4.38
CA ILE A 98 -5.03 -10.95 3.49
C ILE A 98 -6.49 -10.52 3.43
N ARG A 99 -6.96 -10.09 2.24
CA ARG A 99 -8.29 -9.49 2.12
C ARG A 99 -8.75 -9.32 0.68
N GLU A 100 -10.05 -9.14 0.53
CA GLU A 100 -10.67 -8.60 -0.68
C GLU A 100 -10.55 -7.08 -0.68
N VAL A 101 -10.02 -6.52 -1.77
CA VAL A 101 -9.84 -5.07 -1.98
C VAL A 101 -10.80 -4.61 -3.08
N PRO A 102 -11.68 -3.64 -2.81
CA PRO A 102 -12.59 -3.11 -3.82
C PRO A 102 -11.85 -2.24 -4.84
N ILE A 103 -12.31 -2.26 -6.09
CA ILE A 103 -11.83 -1.41 -7.18
C ILE A 103 -12.84 -0.28 -7.38
N ALA A 104 -12.40 0.96 -7.15
CA ALA A 104 -13.22 2.14 -7.44
C ALA A 104 -13.55 2.21 -8.94
N GLU A 105 -14.78 2.57 -9.28
CA GLU A 105 -15.25 2.59 -10.68
C GLU A 105 -14.34 3.44 -11.59
N LYS A 106 -13.91 4.59 -11.12
CA LYS A 106 -13.04 5.52 -11.88
C LYS A 106 -11.69 4.95 -12.29
N ILE A 107 -11.18 3.90 -11.62
CA ILE A 107 -9.88 3.28 -11.94
C ILE A 107 -10.03 1.92 -12.64
N VAL A 108 -11.24 1.45 -12.91
CA VAL A 108 -11.50 0.22 -13.67
C VAL A 108 -10.76 0.23 -15.02
N PRO A 109 -10.77 1.34 -15.82
CA PRO A 109 -10.05 1.39 -17.07
C PRO A 109 -8.54 1.14 -16.97
N PHE A 110 -7.93 1.46 -15.82
CA PHE A 110 -6.52 1.15 -15.59
C PHE A 110 -6.29 -0.34 -15.39
N PHE A 111 -7.17 -1.01 -14.65
CA PHE A 111 -7.13 -2.47 -14.55
C PHE A 111 -7.33 -3.14 -15.90
N GLU A 112 -8.32 -2.70 -16.68
CA GLU A 112 -8.56 -3.21 -18.04
C GLU A 112 -7.33 -3.09 -18.94
N TYR A 113 -6.66 -1.94 -18.92
CA TYR A 113 -5.42 -1.71 -19.68
C TYR A 113 -4.31 -2.69 -19.26
N TRP A 114 -4.05 -2.82 -17.97
CA TRP A 114 -2.98 -3.70 -17.46
C TRP A 114 -3.31 -5.19 -17.62
N MET A 115 -4.59 -5.56 -17.60
CA MET A 115 -5.04 -6.95 -17.87
C MET A 115 -4.72 -7.42 -19.30
N GLN A 116 -4.55 -6.50 -20.26
CA GLN A 116 -4.24 -6.82 -21.66
C GLN A 116 -2.77 -7.19 -21.90
N LYS A 117 -1.87 -6.95 -20.94
CA LYS A 117 -0.46 -7.30 -21.06
C LYS A 117 -0.28 -8.82 -20.98
N GLU A 118 0.80 -9.36 -21.54
CA GLU A 118 1.04 -10.82 -21.51
C GLU A 118 1.59 -11.36 -20.19
N CYS A 119 2.05 -10.48 -19.28
CA CYS A 119 2.53 -10.84 -17.97
C CYS A 119 1.43 -11.46 -17.08
N ASP A 120 1.76 -12.44 -16.25
CA ASP A 120 0.83 -13.02 -15.26
C ASP A 120 0.49 -12.05 -14.13
N HIS A 121 1.39 -11.10 -13.81
CA HIS A 121 1.14 -10.04 -12.85
C HIS A 121 0.39 -8.87 -13.49
N LEU A 122 -0.43 -8.20 -12.70
CA LEU A 122 -1.21 -7.05 -13.19
C LEU A 122 -0.28 -5.95 -13.71
N ILE A 123 0.72 -5.57 -12.91
CA ILE A 123 1.67 -4.52 -13.26
C ILE A 123 2.99 -5.16 -13.69
N CYS A 124 3.49 -4.77 -14.86
CA CYS A 124 4.70 -5.31 -15.45
C CYS A 124 5.63 -4.23 -16.03
N THR A 125 6.85 -4.63 -16.31
CA THR A 125 7.83 -3.81 -17.04
C THR A 125 7.39 -3.61 -18.51
N PRO A 126 8.06 -2.72 -19.28
CA PRO A 126 7.83 -2.62 -20.72
C PRO A 126 8.10 -3.92 -21.49
N ASP A 127 8.96 -4.79 -20.96
CA ASP A 127 9.27 -6.11 -21.53
C ASP A 127 8.32 -7.21 -21.02
N GLU A 128 7.21 -6.80 -20.37
CA GLU A 128 6.16 -7.67 -19.83
C GLU A 128 6.64 -8.65 -18.73
N GLU A 129 7.70 -8.27 -18.02
CA GLU A 129 8.23 -9.03 -16.89
C GLU A 129 7.71 -8.50 -15.55
N PRO A 130 7.57 -9.37 -14.50
CA PRO A 130 7.19 -8.95 -13.16
C PRO A 130 8.18 -7.92 -12.56
N PHE A 131 7.66 -6.98 -11.81
CA PHE A 131 8.50 -6.02 -11.12
C PHE A 131 9.10 -6.58 -9.83
N LEU A 132 10.39 -6.34 -9.62
CA LEU A 132 10.96 -6.32 -8.28
C LEU A 132 10.72 -4.94 -7.66
N TYR A 133 10.30 -4.90 -6.39
CA TYR A 133 10.01 -3.64 -5.69
C TYR A 133 11.12 -2.59 -5.84
N ARG A 134 12.39 -3.02 -5.67
CA ARG A 134 13.54 -2.13 -5.77
C ARG A 134 13.66 -1.49 -7.15
N ASN A 135 13.49 -2.31 -8.19
CA ASN A 135 13.53 -1.83 -9.58
C ASN A 135 12.40 -0.83 -9.84
N TYR A 136 11.16 -1.17 -9.44
CA TYR A 136 10.03 -0.25 -9.57
C TYR A 136 10.30 1.09 -8.86
N TYR A 137 10.79 1.04 -7.62
CA TYR A 137 11.04 2.24 -6.82
C TYR A 137 12.11 3.14 -7.43
N ASP A 138 13.26 2.57 -7.81
CA ASP A 138 14.41 3.35 -8.29
C ASP A 138 14.20 3.83 -9.74
N SER A 139 13.62 2.99 -10.62
CA SER A 139 13.55 3.26 -12.07
C SER A 139 12.21 3.84 -12.54
N TYR A 140 11.13 3.73 -11.75
CA TYR A 140 9.80 4.22 -12.13
C TYR A 140 9.24 5.22 -11.13
N TRP A 141 9.10 4.83 -9.86
CA TRP A 141 8.50 5.71 -8.85
C TRP A 141 9.27 7.02 -8.69
N THR A 142 10.57 6.92 -8.43
CA THR A 142 11.40 8.11 -8.17
C THR A 142 11.44 9.08 -9.36
N PRO A 143 11.68 8.62 -10.61
CA PRO A 143 11.60 9.48 -11.78
C PRO A 143 10.21 10.11 -12.00
N LEU A 144 9.12 9.35 -11.79
CA LEU A 144 7.76 9.88 -11.90
C LEU A 144 7.51 11.01 -10.89
N MET A 145 7.90 10.81 -9.64
CA MET A 145 7.75 11.85 -8.62
C MET A 145 8.58 13.11 -8.95
N GLN A 146 9.77 12.93 -9.50
CA GLN A 146 10.61 14.05 -9.96
C GLN A 146 9.97 14.79 -11.15
N GLN A 147 9.48 14.05 -12.16
CA GLN A 147 8.78 14.61 -13.31
C GLN A 147 7.55 15.42 -12.90
N MET A 148 6.78 14.94 -11.93
CA MET A 148 5.59 15.60 -11.41
C MET A 148 5.90 16.69 -10.39
N ASN A 149 7.18 16.93 -10.05
CA ASN A 149 7.63 17.83 -8.99
C ASN A 149 6.96 17.52 -7.63
N MET A 150 6.83 16.24 -7.32
CA MET A 150 6.24 15.72 -6.09
C MET A 150 7.30 15.03 -5.22
N LYS A 151 7.09 15.00 -3.90
CA LYS A 151 8.02 14.38 -2.94
C LYS A 151 7.29 13.36 -2.08
N HIS A 152 6.78 12.30 -2.72
CA HIS A 152 6.04 11.24 -2.05
C HIS A 152 6.78 9.90 -2.15
N ARG A 153 6.55 9.06 -1.14
CA ARG A 153 6.93 7.64 -1.16
C ARG A 153 5.70 6.79 -1.50
N PRO A 154 5.85 5.57 -2.01
CA PRO A 154 4.70 4.71 -2.34
C PRO A 154 3.70 4.53 -1.19
N HIS A 155 4.17 4.53 0.06
CA HIS A 155 3.28 4.38 1.22
C HIS A 155 2.36 5.59 1.46
N ASP A 156 2.71 6.76 0.93
CA ASP A 156 1.89 7.97 1.07
C ASP A 156 0.59 7.87 0.28
N THR A 157 0.53 7.04 -0.79
CA THR A 157 -0.71 6.74 -1.51
C THR A 157 -1.75 6.09 -0.61
N ARG A 158 -1.33 5.18 0.25
CA ARG A 158 -2.21 4.51 1.21
C ARG A 158 -2.68 5.47 2.31
N HIS A 159 -1.82 6.37 2.78
CA HIS A 159 -2.24 7.46 3.67
C HIS A 159 -3.26 8.36 2.99
N THR A 160 -3.08 8.62 1.71
CA THR A 160 -4.03 9.39 0.89
C THR A 160 -5.39 8.70 0.82
N CYS A 161 -5.42 7.40 0.52
CA CYS A 161 -6.66 6.62 0.51
C CYS A 161 -7.42 6.76 1.84
N VAL A 162 -6.72 6.54 2.96
CA VAL A 162 -7.31 6.66 4.30
C VAL A 162 -7.85 8.07 4.54
N SER A 163 -7.09 9.12 4.17
CA SER A 163 -7.51 10.51 4.33
C SER A 163 -8.75 10.84 3.51
N LEU A 164 -8.80 10.42 2.23
CA LEU A 164 -9.94 10.64 1.36
C LEU A 164 -11.21 9.95 1.90
N LEU A 165 -11.10 8.68 2.31
CA LEU A 165 -12.22 7.93 2.89
C LEU A 165 -12.70 8.57 4.21
N THR A 166 -11.77 9.08 5.03
CA THR A 166 -12.11 9.79 6.27
C THR A 166 -12.82 11.13 5.97
N GLU A 167 -12.34 11.88 4.99
CA GLU A 167 -13.02 13.11 4.52
C GLU A 167 -14.42 12.82 3.99
N ALA A 168 -14.61 11.69 3.29
CA ALA A 168 -15.90 11.22 2.82
C ALA A 168 -16.79 10.65 3.95
N LYS A 169 -16.35 10.70 5.21
CA LYS A 169 -17.06 10.22 6.41
C LYS A 169 -17.37 8.71 6.38
N VAL A 170 -16.56 7.93 5.72
CA VAL A 170 -16.66 6.47 5.74
C VAL A 170 -16.33 5.95 7.14
N ASP A 171 -17.09 4.95 7.61
CA ASP A 171 -16.85 4.31 8.91
C ASP A 171 -15.41 3.76 8.99
N GLU A 172 -14.72 4.07 10.08
CA GLU A 172 -13.32 3.66 10.31
C GLU A 172 -13.11 2.15 10.19
N ARG A 173 -14.13 1.33 10.54
CA ARG A 173 -14.08 -0.13 10.42
C ARG A 173 -14.00 -0.56 8.97
N ILE A 174 -14.76 0.08 8.07
CA ILE A 174 -14.74 -0.17 6.63
C ILE A 174 -13.37 0.25 6.08
N ILE A 175 -12.86 1.44 6.45
CA ILE A 175 -11.54 1.91 6.05
C ILE A 175 -10.47 0.90 6.44
N LYS A 176 -10.45 0.44 7.70
CA LYS A 176 -9.48 -0.56 8.19
C LYS A 176 -9.54 -1.87 7.40
N LYS A 177 -10.74 -2.32 7.01
CA LYS A 177 -10.92 -3.54 6.20
C LYS A 177 -10.42 -3.35 4.76
N ILE A 178 -10.69 -2.21 4.12
CA ILE A 178 -10.19 -1.91 2.77
C ILE A 178 -8.66 -1.91 2.78
N VAL A 179 -8.06 -1.11 3.67
CA VAL A 179 -6.59 -0.96 3.69
C VAL A 179 -5.86 -2.10 4.39
N GLY A 180 -6.50 -2.97 5.17
CA GLY A 180 -5.85 -4.07 5.91
C GLY A 180 -5.00 -3.58 7.07
N HIS A 181 -5.58 -2.76 7.95
CA HIS A 181 -4.98 -2.37 9.22
C HIS A 181 -5.39 -3.36 10.32
N LYS A 182 -4.44 -3.78 11.16
CA LYS A 182 -4.76 -4.49 12.40
C LYS A 182 -5.55 -3.56 13.31
N GLY A 183 -6.74 -3.99 13.72
CA GLY A 183 -7.48 -3.31 14.77
C GLY A 183 -6.79 -3.49 16.13
N GLN A 184 -6.79 -2.46 16.96
CA GLN A 184 -6.38 -2.56 18.36
C GLN A 184 -7.64 -2.70 19.21
N GLY A 185 -7.81 -3.85 19.90
CA GLY A 185 -8.86 -4.05 20.90
C GLY A 185 -9.74 -5.29 20.72
N VAL A 186 -10.19 -5.85 21.85
CA VAL A 186 -11.00 -7.09 21.97
C VAL A 186 -12.38 -6.93 21.33
N THR A 187 -12.92 -5.73 21.26
CA THR A 187 -14.26 -5.42 20.72
C THR A 187 -14.37 -5.62 19.20
N GLN A 188 -13.25 -5.78 18.49
CA GLN A 188 -13.23 -5.95 17.03
C GLN A 188 -13.42 -7.41 16.57
N ILE A 189 -13.37 -8.37 17.48
CA ILE A 189 -13.52 -9.81 17.15
C ILE A 189 -14.97 -10.15 16.76
N VAL A 190 -15.96 -9.38 17.24
CA VAL A 190 -17.38 -9.69 17.08
C VAL A 190 -18.01 -9.19 15.76
N TYR A 191 -17.36 -8.22 15.07
CA TYR A 191 -17.89 -7.64 13.80
C TYR A 191 -16.93 -7.86 12.65
N THR A 192 -16.70 -9.12 12.29
CA THR A 192 -15.61 -9.52 11.38
C THR A 192 -15.95 -9.50 9.90
N HIS A 193 -17.19 -9.34 9.51
CA HIS A 193 -17.57 -9.34 8.10
C HIS A 193 -18.11 -7.97 7.66
N VAL A 194 -17.24 -7.18 7.00
CA VAL A 194 -17.70 -6.08 6.14
C VAL A 194 -17.75 -6.65 4.73
N ASP A 195 -18.95 -6.85 4.23
CA ASP A 195 -19.18 -7.44 2.93
C ASP A 195 -18.68 -6.53 1.80
N LEU A 196 -18.34 -7.14 0.68
CA LEU A 196 -17.82 -6.44 -0.50
C LEU A 196 -18.67 -5.24 -0.96
N PRO A 197 -20.03 -5.32 -0.99
CA PRO A 197 -20.87 -4.19 -1.39
C PRO A 197 -20.62 -2.91 -0.58
N TYR A 198 -20.43 -3.00 0.74
CA TYR A 198 -20.13 -1.84 1.59
C TYR A 198 -18.74 -1.25 1.30
N LYS A 199 -17.77 -2.11 0.99
CA LYS A 199 -16.43 -1.66 0.57
C LYS A 199 -16.48 -0.94 -0.77
N LEU A 200 -17.28 -1.46 -1.73
CA LEU A 200 -17.47 -0.85 -3.05
C LEU A 200 -18.19 0.50 -2.96
N GLU A 201 -19.24 0.59 -2.16
CA GLU A 201 -19.92 1.85 -1.90
C GLU A 201 -18.94 2.88 -1.31
N ALA A 202 -18.19 2.48 -0.28
CA ALA A 202 -17.22 3.36 0.38
C ALA A 202 -16.12 3.86 -0.58
N ILE A 203 -15.52 2.97 -1.39
CA ILE A 203 -14.40 3.35 -2.26
C ILE A 203 -14.85 4.24 -3.42
N ASN A 204 -16.10 4.17 -3.84
CA ASN A 204 -16.66 5.02 -4.89
C ASN A 204 -16.99 6.45 -4.42
N LEU A 205 -16.93 6.73 -3.10
CA LEU A 205 -17.09 8.09 -2.56
C LEU A 205 -15.85 8.97 -2.77
N ILE A 206 -14.71 8.41 -3.13
CA ILE A 206 -13.43 9.10 -3.25
C ILE A 206 -12.88 9.13 -4.67
#